data_a7c5441143508ba0c78be5be7c04b9bf
#
_entry.id   a7c5441143508ba0c78be5be7c04b9bf
#
_cell.length_a   1.000
_cell.length_b   1.000
_cell.length_c   1.000
_cell.angle_alpha   90.00
_cell.angle_beta   90.00
_cell.angle_gamma   90.00
#
_symmetry.space_group_name_H-M   'P 1'
#
loop_
_entity.id
_entity.type
_entity.pdbx_description
1 polymer ?
#
loop_
_entity_poly.entity_id
_entity_poly.type
_entity_poly.pdbx_seq_one_letter_code
_entity_poly.pdbx_strand_id
1 'polypeptide(L)'
;MRVKCSISEDVETLINQQIKKEAHSSAIYLGMASWCARNGYEGAAAYFFKQADEERDHQMKFFKYVLDMGGNAVTPEISNIKQEYNSFREVFEEALEQEISVTQSIKNIAARCQKENDFLTLDFLNWFFKEQREEEIKARRAVELFDVIGEEGTGRWQIDKAVGAISYNSEA
;
A
#
# COMPACT_ATOMS: atom_id res chain seq x y z
N MET A 1 9.16 1.99 -33.52
CA MET A 1 10.21 3.01 -33.26
C MET A 1 10.12 3.31 -31.77
N ARG A 2 11.12 2.90 -30.98
CA ARG A 2 11.12 3.21 -29.52
C ARG A 2 11.40 4.71 -29.40
N VAL A 3 10.47 5.46 -28.84
CA VAL A 3 10.68 6.85 -28.47
C VAL A 3 11.83 6.89 -27.47
N LYS A 4 12.65 7.92 -27.46
CA LYS A 4 13.73 8.04 -26.46
C LYS A 4 13.10 8.02 -25.07
N CYS A 5 13.48 7.03 -24.26
CA CYS A 5 13.06 6.90 -22.89
C CYS A 5 13.90 7.83 -22.01
N SER A 6 13.28 8.55 -21.09
CA SER A 6 13.96 9.48 -20.19
C SER A 6 14.42 8.86 -18.88
N ILE A 7 14.02 7.60 -18.62
CA ILE A 7 14.48 6.79 -17.47
C ILE A 7 15.35 5.65 -17.96
N SER A 8 16.29 5.20 -17.12
CA SER A 8 17.17 4.06 -17.43
C SER A 8 16.38 2.74 -17.42
N GLU A 9 16.93 1.69 -18.04
CA GLU A 9 16.34 0.35 -18.01
C GLU A 9 16.23 -0.21 -16.59
N ASP A 10 17.16 0.13 -15.72
CA ASP A 10 17.15 -0.31 -14.32
C ASP A 10 16.06 0.40 -13.51
N VAL A 11 15.88 1.71 -13.70
CA VAL A 11 14.80 2.48 -13.07
C VAL A 11 13.44 2.01 -13.60
N GLU A 12 13.29 1.82 -14.91
CA GLU A 12 12.06 1.28 -15.53
C GLU A 12 11.70 -0.08 -14.94
N THR A 13 12.69 -0.97 -14.78
CA THR A 13 12.50 -2.30 -14.20
C THR A 13 12.01 -2.22 -12.76
N LEU A 14 12.63 -1.37 -11.93
CA LEU A 14 12.23 -1.20 -10.53
C LEU A 14 10.83 -0.59 -10.41
N ILE A 15 10.47 0.36 -11.27
CA ILE A 15 9.12 0.94 -11.27
C ILE A 15 8.08 -0.10 -11.73
N ASN A 16 8.38 -0.95 -12.71
CA ASN A 16 7.49 -2.03 -13.09
C ASN A 16 7.31 -3.07 -11.98
N GLN A 17 8.34 -3.34 -11.18
CA GLN A 17 8.22 -4.15 -9.96
C GLN A 17 7.32 -3.48 -8.92
N GLN A 18 7.41 -2.14 -8.79
CA GLN A 18 6.52 -1.38 -7.91
C GLN A 18 5.07 -1.40 -8.39
N ILE A 19 4.82 -1.26 -9.69
CA ILE A 19 3.47 -1.41 -10.29
C ILE A 19 2.86 -2.77 -9.89
N LYS A 20 3.65 -3.84 -9.98
CA LYS A 20 3.23 -5.17 -9.53
C LYS A 20 2.93 -5.21 -8.03
N LYS A 21 3.76 -4.56 -7.23
CA LYS A 21 3.63 -4.53 -5.77
C LYS A 21 2.35 -3.82 -5.33
N GLU A 22 2.05 -2.64 -5.90
CA GLU A 22 0.81 -1.89 -5.62
C GLU A 22 -0.43 -2.69 -6.05
N ALA A 23 -0.40 -3.28 -7.24
CA ALA A 23 -1.48 -4.14 -7.72
C ALA A 23 -1.72 -5.35 -6.79
N HIS A 24 -0.64 -5.94 -6.26
CA HIS A 24 -0.69 -7.04 -5.31
C HIS A 24 -1.22 -6.57 -3.96
N SER A 25 -0.79 -5.40 -3.46
CA SER A 25 -1.31 -4.79 -2.23
C SER A 25 -2.82 -4.56 -2.32
N SER A 26 -3.31 -4.01 -3.42
CA SER A 26 -4.76 -3.84 -3.66
C SER A 26 -5.50 -5.16 -3.54
N ALA A 27 -4.99 -6.24 -4.13
CA ALA A 27 -5.59 -7.57 -4.04
C ALA A 27 -5.51 -8.16 -2.62
N ILE A 28 -4.41 -7.95 -1.89
CA ILE A 28 -4.26 -8.35 -0.48
C ILE A 28 -5.35 -7.67 0.37
N TYR A 29 -5.53 -6.37 0.22
CA TYR A 29 -6.54 -5.62 0.99
C TYR A 29 -7.96 -6.02 0.65
N LEU A 30 -8.26 -6.42 -0.60
CA LEU A 30 -9.54 -7.05 -0.93
C LEU A 30 -9.74 -8.40 -0.22
N GLY A 31 -8.68 -9.22 -0.11
CA GLY A 31 -8.70 -10.46 0.66
C GLY A 31 -8.97 -10.21 2.15
N MET A 32 -8.29 -9.22 2.74
CA MET A 32 -8.49 -8.79 4.12
C MET A 32 -9.92 -8.25 4.35
N ALA A 33 -10.43 -7.42 3.44
CA ALA A 33 -11.79 -6.89 3.50
C ALA A 33 -12.83 -8.01 3.47
N SER A 34 -12.67 -8.98 2.57
CA SER A 34 -13.54 -10.15 2.46
C SER A 34 -13.55 -10.98 3.75
N TRP A 35 -12.38 -11.24 4.33
CA TRP A 35 -12.28 -11.98 5.60
C TRP A 35 -12.92 -11.21 6.74
N CYS A 36 -12.68 -9.91 6.88
CA CYS A 36 -13.28 -9.06 7.91
C CYS A 36 -14.81 -9.07 7.79
N ALA A 37 -15.37 -8.88 6.60
CA ALA A 37 -16.81 -8.89 6.36
C ALA A 37 -17.46 -10.23 6.75
N ARG A 38 -16.82 -11.37 6.37
CA ARG A 38 -17.33 -12.72 6.73
C ARG A 38 -17.30 -12.99 8.24
N ASN A 39 -16.42 -12.32 8.98
CA ASN A 39 -16.30 -12.46 10.43
C ASN A 39 -17.05 -11.37 11.22
N GLY A 40 -17.86 -10.54 10.55
CA GLY A 40 -18.70 -9.53 11.18
C GLY A 40 -17.98 -8.23 11.58
N TYR A 41 -16.78 -7.99 11.03
CA TYR A 41 -16.00 -6.76 11.23
C TYR A 41 -16.26 -5.78 10.08
N GLU A 42 -17.41 -5.09 10.13
CA GLU A 42 -17.85 -4.20 9.04
C GLU A 42 -16.99 -2.93 8.92
N GLY A 43 -16.54 -2.37 10.04
CA GLY A 43 -15.66 -1.20 10.07
C GLY A 43 -14.30 -1.50 9.46
N ALA A 44 -13.70 -2.63 9.82
CA ALA A 44 -12.45 -3.10 9.25
C ALA A 44 -12.59 -3.46 7.77
N ALA A 45 -13.69 -4.09 7.37
CA ALA A 45 -13.96 -4.36 5.97
C ALA A 45 -14.01 -3.07 5.14
N ALA A 46 -14.73 -2.05 5.61
CA ALA A 46 -14.79 -0.74 4.95
C ALA A 46 -13.40 -0.07 4.86
N TYR A 47 -12.60 -0.16 5.93
CA TYR A 47 -11.22 0.32 5.93
C TYR A 47 -10.39 -0.35 4.84
N PHE A 48 -10.40 -1.68 4.74
CA PHE A 48 -9.61 -2.40 3.73
C PHE A 48 -10.15 -2.25 2.31
N PHE A 49 -11.44 -2.08 2.09
CA PHE A 49 -11.95 -1.70 0.76
C PHE A 49 -11.37 -0.36 0.31
N LYS A 50 -11.33 0.62 1.21
CA LYS A 50 -10.72 1.93 0.90
C LYS A 50 -9.23 1.79 0.61
N GLN A 51 -8.48 1.04 1.43
CA GLN A 51 -7.06 0.76 1.18
C GLN A 51 -6.85 0.09 -0.20
N ALA A 52 -7.70 -0.86 -0.57
CA ALA A 52 -7.59 -1.53 -1.88
C ALA A 52 -7.75 -0.55 -3.05
N ASP A 53 -8.66 0.43 -2.94
CA ASP A 53 -8.85 1.47 -3.95
C ASP A 53 -7.65 2.43 -4.00
N GLU A 54 -7.11 2.84 -2.84
CA GLU A 54 -5.92 3.69 -2.72
C GLU A 54 -4.70 3.03 -3.38
N GLU A 55 -4.46 1.74 -3.12
CA GLU A 55 -3.37 0.98 -3.75
C GLU A 55 -3.50 0.86 -5.27
N ARG A 56 -4.74 0.73 -5.76
CA ARG A 56 -5.00 0.76 -7.20
C ARG A 56 -4.65 2.12 -7.80
N ASP A 57 -4.94 3.21 -7.11
CA ASP A 57 -4.56 4.56 -7.55
C ASP A 57 -3.05 4.74 -7.55
N HIS A 58 -2.34 4.19 -6.56
CA HIS A 58 -0.87 4.16 -6.51
C HIS A 58 -0.29 3.41 -7.71
N GLN A 59 -0.82 2.21 -7.99
CA GLN A 59 -0.46 1.45 -9.20
C GLN A 59 -0.59 2.29 -10.46
N MET A 60 -1.72 2.99 -10.62
CA MET A 60 -1.99 3.79 -11.81
C MET A 60 -1.07 5.01 -11.93
N LYS A 61 -0.65 5.61 -10.80
CA LYS A 61 0.35 6.69 -10.80
C LYS A 61 1.69 6.21 -11.36
N PHE A 62 2.22 5.10 -10.87
CA PHE A 62 3.46 4.50 -11.37
C PHE A 62 3.33 4.09 -12.85
N PHE A 63 2.21 3.46 -13.20
CA PHE A 63 1.96 2.99 -14.57
C PHE A 63 1.97 4.14 -15.58
N LYS A 64 1.26 5.23 -15.28
CA LYS A 64 1.23 6.44 -16.12
C LYS A 64 2.60 7.10 -16.19
N TYR A 65 3.30 7.20 -15.06
CA TYR A 65 4.65 7.78 -15.02
C TYR A 65 5.62 7.10 -15.98
N VAL A 66 5.65 5.75 -16.01
CA VAL A 66 6.50 5.02 -16.95
C VAL A 66 6.18 5.39 -18.40
N LEU A 67 4.89 5.50 -18.74
CA LEU A 67 4.46 5.89 -20.09
C LEU A 67 4.85 7.33 -20.43
N ASP A 68 4.67 8.26 -19.49
CA ASP A 68 5.03 9.68 -19.65
C ASP A 68 6.54 9.85 -19.90
N MET A 69 7.36 8.98 -19.28
CA MET A 69 8.81 8.97 -19.47
C MET A 69 9.27 8.23 -20.75
N GLY A 70 8.32 7.74 -21.58
CA GLY A 70 8.58 7.01 -22.81
C GLY A 70 8.98 5.54 -22.62
N GLY A 71 8.78 5.00 -21.41
CA GLY A 71 9.07 3.63 -21.04
C GLY A 71 7.91 2.66 -21.40
N ASN A 72 8.08 1.40 -21.05
CA ASN A 72 7.11 0.33 -21.21
C ASN A 72 6.53 -0.07 -19.87
N ALA A 73 5.32 0.40 -19.55
CA ALA A 73 4.58 -0.03 -18.37
C ALA A 73 3.98 -1.42 -18.58
N VAL A 74 4.23 -2.33 -17.65
CA VAL A 74 3.83 -3.74 -17.75
C VAL A 74 2.65 -4.02 -16.83
N THR A 75 1.57 -4.59 -17.37
CA THR A 75 0.43 -5.09 -16.59
C THR A 75 0.84 -6.36 -15.85
N PRO A 76 0.80 -6.37 -14.50
CA PRO A 76 1.29 -7.50 -13.72
C PRO A 76 0.26 -8.64 -13.63
N GLU A 77 0.77 -9.85 -13.46
CA GLU A 77 -0.01 -10.97 -12.93
C GLU A 77 -0.14 -10.84 -11.40
N ILE A 78 -1.34 -11.13 -10.88
CA ILE A 78 -1.64 -11.17 -9.46
C ILE A 78 -1.91 -12.62 -9.05
N SER A 79 -1.18 -13.10 -8.04
CA SER A 79 -1.30 -14.48 -7.55
C SER A 79 -0.98 -14.58 -6.06
N ASN A 80 -1.31 -15.73 -5.45
CA ASN A 80 -0.97 -16.07 -4.06
C ASN A 80 -1.53 -15.08 -3.01
N ILE A 81 -2.78 -14.65 -3.18
CA ILE A 81 -3.45 -13.80 -2.21
C ILE A 81 -3.99 -14.63 -1.05
N LYS A 82 -3.54 -14.33 0.17
CA LYS A 82 -4.03 -14.95 1.41
C LYS A 82 -5.52 -14.63 1.61
N GLN A 83 -6.32 -15.64 1.93
CA GLN A 83 -7.78 -15.51 2.08
C GLN A 83 -8.25 -15.77 3.53
N GLU A 84 -7.41 -16.40 4.35
CA GLU A 84 -7.75 -16.81 5.70
C GLU A 84 -6.71 -16.30 6.70
N TYR A 85 -7.19 -15.82 7.84
CA TYR A 85 -6.40 -15.28 8.94
C TYR A 85 -6.80 -15.96 10.24
N ASN A 86 -5.85 -16.14 11.16
CA ASN A 86 -6.09 -16.85 12.43
C ASN A 86 -6.76 -15.95 13.48
N SER A 87 -6.62 -14.63 13.37
CA SER A 87 -7.21 -13.68 14.31
C SER A 87 -7.50 -12.32 13.67
N PHE A 88 -8.35 -11.53 14.31
CA PHE A 88 -8.65 -10.18 13.89
C PHE A 88 -7.39 -9.28 13.96
N ARG A 89 -6.56 -9.46 14.96
CA ARG A 89 -5.29 -8.74 15.12
C ARG A 89 -4.30 -9.06 14.00
N GLU A 90 -4.16 -10.33 13.62
CA GLU A 90 -3.24 -10.76 12.56
C GLU A 90 -3.45 -10.02 11.24
N VAL A 91 -4.71 -9.74 10.89
CA VAL A 91 -5.03 -8.98 9.66
C VAL A 91 -4.32 -7.62 9.63
N PHE A 92 -4.32 -6.91 10.76
CA PHE A 92 -3.72 -5.58 10.86
C PHE A 92 -2.20 -5.63 11.05
N GLU A 93 -1.68 -6.65 11.69
CA GLU A 93 -0.23 -6.86 11.79
C GLU A 93 0.36 -7.13 10.40
N GLU A 94 -0.29 -7.97 9.59
CA GLU A 94 0.13 -8.21 8.20
C GLU A 94 -0.05 -6.95 7.30
N ALA A 95 -1.09 -6.16 7.52
CA ALA A 95 -1.27 -4.89 6.81
C ALA A 95 -0.12 -3.91 7.12
N LEU A 96 0.30 -3.79 8.37
CA LEU A 96 1.44 -2.96 8.75
C LEU A 96 2.75 -3.45 8.12
N GLU A 97 3.00 -4.76 8.12
CA GLU A 97 4.17 -5.35 7.45
C GLU A 97 4.15 -5.07 5.95
N GLN A 98 2.97 -5.12 5.32
CA GLN A 98 2.79 -4.80 3.92
C GLN A 98 3.20 -3.36 3.62
N GLU A 99 2.73 -2.38 4.41
CA GLU A 99 3.10 -0.96 4.23
C GLU A 99 4.59 -0.71 4.41
N ILE A 100 5.19 -1.29 5.43
CA ILE A 100 6.66 -1.21 5.65
C ILE A 100 7.41 -1.78 4.44
N SER A 101 6.93 -2.88 3.88
CA SER A 101 7.53 -3.51 2.69
C SER A 101 7.39 -2.63 1.44
N VAL A 102 6.25 -1.95 1.25
CA VAL A 102 6.04 -0.98 0.16
C VAL A 102 6.98 0.20 0.31
N THR A 103 7.06 0.79 1.50
CA THR A 103 8.01 1.89 1.81
C THR A 103 9.46 1.51 1.47
N GLN A 104 9.88 0.31 1.84
CA GLN A 104 11.25 -0.16 1.54
C GLN A 104 11.48 -0.30 0.04
N SER A 105 10.48 -0.77 -0.71
CA SER A 105 10.55 -0.90 -2.15
C SER A 105 10.72 0.48 -2.83
N ILE A 106 9.96 1.48 -2.42
CA ILE A 106 10.06 2.86 -2.92
C ILE A 106 11.44 3.47 -2.59
N LYS A 107 11.96 3.24 -1.38
CA LYS A 107 13.33 3.66 -1.01
C LYS A 107 14.39 3.05 -1.92
N ASN A 108 14.22 1.80 -2.35
CA ASN A 108 15.15 1.14 -3.26
C ASN A 108 15.14 1.80 -4.65
N ILE A 109 13.96 2.19 -5.15
CA ILE A 109 13.86 2.96 -6.40
C ILE A 109 14.59 4.29 -6.26
N ALA A 110 14.34 5.04 -5.18
CA ALA A 110 14.97 6.32 -4.93
C ALA A 110 16.50 6.23 -4.82
N ALA A 111 17.01 5.20 -4.15
CA ALA A 111 18.45 4.95 -4.06
C ALA A 111 19.08 4.71 -5.44
N ARG A 112 18.37 4.01 -6.34
CA ARG A 112 18.82 3.82 -7.72
C ARG A 112 18.80 5.13 -8.49
N CYS A 113 17.73 5.90 -8.42
CA CYS A 113 17.61 7.20 -9.06
C CYS A 113 18.72 8.16 -8.60
N GLN A 114 19.01 8.19 -7.31
CA GLN A 114 20.09 9.01 -6.75
C GLN A 114 21.45 8.63 -7.33
N LYS A 115 21.72 7.32 -7.46
CA LYS A 115 22.98 6.82 -8.06
C LYS A 115 23.14 7.22 -9.53
N GLU A 116 22.04 7.34 -10.26
CA GLU A 116 22.02 7.68 -11.69
C GLU A 116 21.78 9.17 -11.96
N ASN A 117 21.61 9.99 -10.93
CA ASN A 117 21.21 11.39 -11.01
C ASN A 117 19.87 11.60 -11.72
N ASP A 118 18.94 10.65 -11.58
CA ASP A 118 17.58 10.75 -12.09
C ASP A 118 16.72 11.59 -11.13
N PHE A 119 16.86 12.90 -11.22
CA PHE A 119 16.13 13.84 -10.37
C PHE A 119 14.66 13.95 -10.71
N LEU A 120 14.24 13.62 -11.95
CA LEU A 120 12.84 13.63 -12.34
C LEU A 120 12.06 12.51 -11.64
N THR A 121 12.63 11.31 -11.63
CA THR A 121 12.01 10.19 -10.90
C THR A 121 12.05 10.44 -9.39
N LEU A 122 13.12 11.02 -8.85
CA LEU A 122 13.18 11.39 -7.42
C LEU A 122 12.07 12.39 -7.05
N ASP A 123 11.82 13.40 -7.87
CA ASP A 123 10.75 14.37 -7.66
C ASP A 123 9.37 13.69 -7.70
N PHE A 124 9.13 12.82 -8.67
CA PHE A 124 7.93 11.99 -8.73
C PHE A 124 7.73 11.14 -7.46
N LEU A 125 8.79 10.55 -6.91
CA LEU A 125 8.73 9.73 -5.70
C LEU A 125 8.47 10.53 -4.42
N ASN A 126 8.67 11.85 -4.40
CA ASN A 126 8.41 12.69 -3.23
C ASN A 126 6.95 12.61 -2.75
N TRP A 127 6.00 12.47 -3.69
CA TRP A 127 4.61 12.25 -3.33
C TRP A 127 4.43 10.93 -2.58
N PHE A 128 5.04 9.85 -3.06
CA PHE A 128 4.96 8.53 -2.43
C PHE A 128 5.63 8.46 -1.05
N PHE A 129 6.69 9.23 -0.80
CA PHE A 129 7.29 9.30 0.54
C PHE A 129 6.33 9.92 1.57
N LYS A 130 5.55 10.92 1.17
CA LYS A 130 4.54 11.52 2.04
C LYS A 130 3.39 10.54 2.27
N GLU A 131 2.93 9.89 1.22
CA GLU A 131 1.85 8.90 1.25
C GLU A 131 2.23 7.71 2.13
N GLN A 132 3.40 7.10 1.93
CA GLN A 132 3.85 5.97 2.74
C GLN A 132 4.02 6.31 4.22
N ARG A 133 4.42 7.54 4.53
CA ARG A 133 4.42 8.02 5.92
C ARG A 133 3.00 7.98 6.52
N GLU A 134 2.02 8.41 5.76
CA GLU A 134 0.61 8.37 6.16
C GLU A 134 0.10 6.95 6.32
N GLU A 135 0.36 6.07 5.33
CA GLU A 135 -0.07 4.67 5.35
C GLU A 135 0.51 3.91 6.56
N GLU A 136 1.81 4.06 6.84
CA GLU A 136 2.43 3.45 8.02
C GLU A 136 1.85 3.99 9.33
N ILE A 137 1.50 5.27 9.42
CA ILE A 137 0.86 5.86 10.61
C ILE A 137 -0.53 5.24 10.80
N LYS A 138 -1.35 5.16 9.75
CA LYS A 138 -2.69 4.56 9.80
C LYS A 138 -2.61 3.08 10.20
N ALA A 139 -1.75 2.30 9.55
CA ALA A 139 -1.59 0.88 9.82
C ALA A 139 -1.07 0.62 11.24
N ARG A 140 -0.09 1.40 11.70
CA ARG A 140 0.43 1.29 13.08
C ARG A 140 -0.64 1.64 14.11
N ARG A 141 -1.43 2.70 13.86
CA ARG A 141 -2.55 3.08 14.72
C ARG A 141 -3.59 1.98 14.82
N ALA A 142 -3.88 1.28 13.72
CA ALA A 142 -4.83 0.16 13.73
C ALA A 142 -4.35 -0.97 14.66
N VAL A 143 -3.07 -1.34 14.61
CA VAL A 143 -2.50 -2.35 15.53
C VAL A 143 -2.51 -1.88 16.99
N GLU A 144 -2.18 -0.62 17.26
CA GLU A 144 -2.20 -0.05 18.61
C GLU A 144 -3.58 -0.11 19.27
N LEU A 145 -4.68 -0.04 18.50
CA LEU A 145 -6.03 -0.13 19.04
C LEU A 145 -6.29 -1.46 19.75
N PHE A 146 -5.67 -2.55 19.32
CA PHE A 146 -5.78 -3.85 19.98
C PHE A 146 -5.13 -3.85 21.35
N ASP A 147 -4.01 -3.12 21.53
CA ASP A 147 -3.32 -3.00 22.82
C ASP A 147 -4.04 -2.04 23.76
N VAL A 148 -4.60 -0.95 23.23
CA VAL A 148 -5.28 0.09 24.04
C VAL A 148 -6.66 -0.35 24.49
N ILE A 149 -7.43 -1.01 23.62
CA ILE A 149 -8.83 -1.40 23.88
C ILE A 149 -8.89 -2.81 24.48
N GLY A 150 -8.08 -3.74 23.95
CA GLY A 150 -8.18 -5.17 24.27
C GLY A 150 -9.33 -5.86 23.56
N GLU A 151 -9.24 -7.18 23.34
CA GLU A 151 -10.22 -7.95 22.55
C GLU A 151 -11.35 -8.58 23.39
N GLU A 152 -11.31 -8.44 24.73
CA GLU A 152 -12.27 -9.06 25.64
C GLU A 152 -13.63 -8.33 25.65
N GLY A 153 -14.68 -9.08 25.91
CA GLY A 153 -16.06 -8.55 26.00
C GLY A 153 -16.50 -7.86 24.72
N THR A 154 -16.76 -6.55 24.79
CA THR A 154 -17.11 -5.70 23.64
C THR A 154 -15.91 -5.14 22.88
N GLY A 155 -14.68 -5.51 23.27
CA GLY A 155 -13.45 -4.92 22.76
C GLY A 155 -13.30 -5.04 21.25
N ARG A 156 -13.55 -6.23 20.67
CA ARG A 156 -13.48 -6.43 19.21
C ARG A 156 -14.44 -5.52 18.44
N TRP A 157 -15.65 -5.33 18.94
CA TRP A 157 -16.61 -4.41 18.33
C TRP A 157 -16.13 -2.94 18.42
N GLN A 158 -15.54 -2.55 19.54
CA GLN A 158 -14.97 -1.21 19.71
C GLN A 158 -13.76 -0.98 18.79
N ILE A 159 -12.89 -1.98 18.66
CA ILE A 159 -11.75 -1.96 17.73
C ILE A 159 -12.26 -1.82 16.29
N ASP A 160 -13.22 -2.63 15.88
CA ASP A 160 -13.79 -2.57 14.52
C ASP A 160 -14.34 -1.19 14.19
N LYS A 161 -15.11 -0.58 15.10
CA LYS A 161 -15.59 0.80 14.93
C LYS A 161 -14.44 1.83 14.85
N ALA A 162 -13.46 1.70 15.75
CA ALA A 162 -12.34 2.64 15.81
C ALA A 162 -11.46 2.55 14.55
N VAL A 163 -11.23 1.34 14.03
CA VAL A 163 -10.49 1.14 12.77
C VAL A 163 -11.22 1.77 11.59
N GLY A 164 -12.54 1.54 11.48
CA GLY A 164 -13.35 2.15 10.42
C GLY A 164 -13.37 3.68 10.43
N ALA A 165 -12.99 4.30 11.55
CA ALA A 165 -12.89 5.76 11.72
C ALA A 165 -11.46 6.31 11.56
N ILE A 166 -10.46 5.48 11.29
CA ILE A 166 -9.08 5.95 11.12
C ILE A 166 -9.00 6.87 9.92
N SER A 167 -8.51 8.09 10.16
CA SER A 167 -8.18 9.08 9.15
C SER A 167 -6.86 9.76 9.52
N TYR A 168 -6.16 10.28 8.54
CA TYR A 168 -4.96 11.08 8.74
C TYR A 168 -5.23 12.52 8.34
N ASN A 169 -4.94 13.45 9.26
CA ASN A 169 -4.98 14.89 8.98
C ASN A 169 -3.53 15.39 8.99
N SER A 170 -3.01 15.79 7.82
CA SER A 170 -1.65 16.29 7.65
C SER A 170 -1.40 17.66 8.30
N GLU A 171 -2.46 18.32 8.80
CA GLU A 171 -2.43 19.67 9.36
C GLU A 171 -2.44 19.72 10.90
N ALA A 172 -2.15 18.60 11.59
CA ALA A 172 -2.05 18.58 13.04
C ALA A 172 -0.61 18.66 13.51
#